data_35c1696d88a844326dfe560fe9273520
#
_entry.id   35c1696d88a844326dfe560fe9273520
#
_cell.length_a   1.000
_cell.length_b   1.000
_cell.length_c   1.000
_cell.angle_alpha   90.00
_cell.angle_beta   90.00
_cell.angle_gamma   90.00
#
_symmetry.space_group_name_H-M   'P 1'
#
loop_
_entity.id
_entity.type
_entity.pdbx_description
1 polymer ?
#
loop_
_entity_poly.entity_id
_entity_poly.type
_entity_poly.pdbx_seq_one_letter_code
_entity_poly.pdbx_strand_id
1 'polypeptide(L)'
;VRLATRHRDWEPRLAACVEDWTAREYAFALGRDCASFVLAGIEAVTGEKLALELRPYKTQAGQARALREFGWDDLPAAADAMLGDRIAPLQAHRGDVVSDGSVLGIKAAHGCFAFSEDGMVQIAPVIAW
;
A
#
# COMPACT_ATOMS: atom_id res chain seq x y z
N VAL A 1 -6.08 1.73 -8.36
CA VAL A 1 -4.76 2.01 -8.95
C VAL A 1 -4.90 2.16 -10.45
N ARG A 2 -4.46 3.27 -10.99
CA ARG A 2 -4.65 3.65 -12.39
C ARG A 2 -3.41 3.46 -13.25
N LEU A 3 -2.32 2.91 -12.69
CA LEU A 3 -1.04 2.76 -13.37
C LEU A 3 -1.07 1.69 -14.46
N ALA A 4 -1.88 0.66 -14.28
CA ALA A 4 -1.91 -0.47 -15.17
C ALA A 4 -3.33 -1.02 -15.26
N THR A 5 -3.55 -1.82 -16.32
CA THR A 5 -4.78 -2.59 -16.43
C THR A 5 -4.80 -3.65 -15.34
N ARG A 6 -5.93 -3.79 -14.67
CA ARG A 6 -6.12 -4.82 -13.66
C ARG A 6 -6.14 -6.19 -14.30
N HIS A 7 -5.63 -7.19 -13.60
CA HIS A 7 -5.80 -8.59 -14.00
C HIS A 7 -7.28 -8.92 -14.13
N ARG A 8 -7.61 -9.84 -15.03
CA ARG A 8 -8.99 -10.29 -15.21
C ARG A 8 -9.58 -10.88 -13.92
N ASP A 9 -8.75 -11.56 -13.13
CA ASP A 9 -9.10 -12.17 -11.84
C ASP A 9 -8.56 -11.37 -10.65
N TRP A 10 -8.53 -10.05 -10.76
CA TRP A 10 -7.94 -9.19 -9.72
C TRP A 10 -8.68 -9.29 -8.38
N GLU A 11 -9.99 -9.50 -8.38
CA GLU A 11 -10.76 -9.58 -7.15
C GLU A 11 -10.36 -10.76 -6.26
N PRO A 12 -10.31 -12.02 -6.76
CA PRO A 12 -9.81 -13.13 -5.94
C PRO A 12 -8.32 -13.01 -5.61
N ARG A 13 -7.52 -12.40 -6.48
CA ARG A 13 -6.10 -12.14 -6.18
C ARG A 13 -5.95 -11.17 -5.02
N LEU A 14 -6.73 -10.08 -4.99
CA LEU A 14 -6.74 -9.13 -3.89
C LEU A 14 -7.19 -9.79 -2.59
N ALA A 15 -8.28 -10.55 -2.64
CA ALA A 15 -8.79 -11.26 -1.46
C ALA A 15 -7.75 -12.21 -0.88
N ALA A 16 -7.06 -12.98 -1.71
CA ALA A 16 -5.98 -13.88 -1.30
C ALA A 16 -4.81 -13.12 -0.69
N CYS A 17 -4.44 -11.97 -1.25
CA CYS A 17 -3.38 -11.11 -0.72
C CYS A 17 -3.73 -10.58 0.68
N VAL A 18 -4.94 -10.06 0.86
CA VAL A 18 -5.39 -9.55 2.16
C VAL A 18 -5.41 -10.68 3.20
N GLU A 19 -5.91 -11.84 2.84
CA GLU A 19 -5.94 -13.02 3.72
C GLU A 19 -4.53 -13.46 4.13
N ASP A 20 -3.61 -13.56 3.17
CA ASP A 20 -2.21 -13.93 3.41
C ASP A 20 -1.53 -12.95 4.36
N TRP A 21 -1.69 -11.65 4.12
CA TRP A 21 -1.08 -10.63 4.96
C TRP A 21 -1.73 -10.54 6.35
N THR A 22 -3.02 -10.81 6.47
CA THR A 22 -3.71 -10.85 7.77
C THR A 22 -3.12 -11.93 8.68
N ALA A 23 -2.63 -13.02 8.10
CA ALA A 23 -2.01 -14.12 8.86
C ALA A 23 -0.55 -13.85 9.23
N ARG A 24 0.08 -12.79 8.72
CA ARG A 24 1.49 -12.46 8.99
C ARG A 24 1.64 -11.63 10.26
N GLU A 25 2.81 -11.73 10.88
CA GLU A 25 3.23 -10.84 11.95
C GLU A 25 3.96 -9.63 11.37
N TYR A 26 3.70 -8.45 11.90
CA TYR A 26 4.39 -7.22 11.54
C TYR A 26 5.88 -7.35 11.91
N ALA A 27 6.75 -7.08 10.94
CA ALA A 27 8.19 -7.13 11.16
C ALA A 27 8.89 -6.27 10.09
N PHE A 28 9.26 -5.05 10.42
CA PHE A 28 9.93 -4.13 9.51
C PHE A 28 11.18 -4.74 8.89
N ALA A 29 11.99 -5.41 9.72
CA ALA A 29 13.24 -6.02 9.26
C ALA A 29 13.05 -7.13 8.22
N LEU A 30 11.85 -7.73 8.14
CA LEU A 30 11.53 -8.80 7.22
C LEU A 30 10.64 -8.34 6.05
N GLY A 31 10.49 -7.02 5.86
CA GLY A 31 9.63 -6.47 4.82
C GLY A 31 8.15 -6.71 5.07
N ARG A 32 7.73 -6.76 6.33
CA ARG A 32 6.34 -6.94 6.73
C ARG A 32 5.83 -5.68 7.39
N ASP A 33 5.61 -4.64 6.59
CA ASP A 33 5.14 -3.32 7.02
C ASP A 33 3.97 -2.85 6.15
N CYS A 34 3.42 -1.67 6.44
CA CYS A 34 2.26 -1.15 5.72
C CYS A 34 2.57 -0.89 4.24
N ALA A 35 3.75 -0.37 3.93
CA ALA A 35 4.14 -0.10 2.55
C ALA A 35 4.29 -1.39 1.74
N SER A 36 4.91 -2.41 2.31
CA SER A 36 5.08 -3.71 1.66
C SER A 36 3.74 -4.40 1.41
N PHE A 37 2.79 -4.28 2.33
CA PHE A 37 1.42 -4.78 2.13
C PHE A 37 0.75 -4.09 0.93
N VAL A 38 0.84 -2.78 0.85
CA VAL A 38 0.24 -2.02 -0.26
C VAL A 38 0.90 -2.40 -1.60
N LEU A 39 2.22 -2.53 -1.63
CA LEU A 39 2.94 -2.98 -2.84
C LEU A 39 2.50 -4.38 -3.27
N ALA A 40 2.32 -5.30 -2.33
CA ALA A 40 1.81 -6.64 -2.62
C ALA A 40 0.38 -6.59 -3.16
N GLY A 41 -0.46 -5.71 -2.63
CA GLY A 41 -1.82 -5.51 -3.13
C GLY A 41 -1.86 -4.95 -4.54
N ILE A 42 -1.01 -3.99 -4.85
CA ILE A 42 -0.88 -3.45 -6.22
C ILE A 42 -0.44 -4.55 -7.19
N GLU A 43 0.55 -5.35 -6.81
CA GLU A 43 1.00 -6.48 -7.63
C GLU A 43 -0.12 -7.52 -7.83
N ALA A 44 -0.87 -7.82 -6.79
CA ALA A 44 -1.99 -8.76 -6.89
C ALA A 44 -3.07 -8.29 -7.87
N VAL A 45 -3.37 -7.00 -7.87
CA VAL A 45 -4.41 -6.40 -8.71
C VAL A 45 -3.95 -6.17 -10.15
N THR A 46 -2.72 -5.69 -10.34
CA THR A 46 -2.24 -5.21 -11.65
C THR A 46 -1.06 -6.00 -12.22
N GLY A 47 -0.36 -6.79 -11.41
CA GLY A 47 0.89 -7.43 -11.80
C GLY A 47 2.11 -6.50 -11.75
N GLU A 48 1.92 -5.23 -11.45
CA GLU A 48 2.99 -4.23 -11.39
C GLU A 48 3.79 -4.36 -10.09
N LYS A 49 5.11 -4.39 -10.22
CA LYS A 49 6.04 -4.35 -9.09
C LYS A 49 6.62 -2.96 -9.00
N LEU A 50 6.09 -2.16 -8.08
CA LEU A 50 6.55 -0.80 -7.85
C LEU A 50 7.67 -0.75 -6.82
N ALA A 51 8.35 0.41 -6.77
CA ALA A 51 9.40 0.72 -5.78
C ALA A 51 10.62 -0.23 -5.82
N LEU A 52 10.88 -0.90 -6.94
CA LEU A 52 12.03 -1.77 -7.12
C LEU A 52 13.37 -1.03 -6.99
N GLU A 53 13.37 0.28 -7.26
CA GLU A 53 14.55 1.14 -7.18
C GLU A 53 14.81 1.66 -5.78
N LEU A 54 13.86 1.47 -4.85
CA LEU A 54 14.01 1.89 -3.47
C LEU A 54 15.07 1.03 -2.79
N ARG A 55 16.02 1.69 -2.10
CA ARG A 55 17.02 0.96 -1.34
C ARG A 55 16.34 0.12 -0.25
N PRO A 56 16.74 -1.15 -0.06
CA PRO A 56 16.23 -1.97 1.01
C PRO A 56 16.41 -1.31 2.37
N TYR A 57 15.41 -1.41 3.24
CA TYR A 57 15.45 -0.90 4.59
C TYR A 57 14.99 -1.96 5.58
N LYS A 58 15.42 -1.85 6.84
CA LYS A 58 15.07 -2.77 7.91
C LYS A 58 14.45 -2.10 9.11
N THR A 59 14.40 -0.77 9.10
CA THR A 59 13.85 0.04 10.20
C THR A 59 13.00 1.18 9.63
N GLN A 60 12.15 1.74 10.48
CA GLN A 60 11.35 2.90 10.09
C GLN A 60 12.22 4.09 9.69
N ALA A 61 13.31 4.32 10.42
CA ALA A 61 14.27 5.38 10.08
C ALA A 61 14.95 5.11 8.73
N GLY A 62 15.29 3.86 8.43
CA GLY A 62 15.85 3.44 7.15
C GLY A 62 14.86 3.65 6.00
N GLN A 63 13.59 3.35 6.21
CA GLN A 63 12.53 3.63 5.23
C GLN A 63 12.44 5.12 4.94
N ALA A 64 12.36 5.96 5.98
CA ALA A 64 12.29 7.41 5.82
C ALA A 64 13.49 7.95 5.04
N ARG A 65 14.68 7.42 5.30
CA ARG A 65 15.90 7.80 4.57
C ARG A 65 15.83 7.39 3.10
N ALA A 66 15.38 6.18 2.81
CA ALA A 66 15.22 5.68 1.45
C ALA A 66 14.23 6.53 0.65
N LEU A 67 13.12 6.93 1.27
CA LEU A 67 12.13 7.82 0.65
C LEU A 67 12.71 9.19 0.35
N ARG A 68 13.47 9.78 1.29
CA ARG A 68 14.07 11.10 1.11
C ARG A 68 15.11 11.14 -0.01
N GLU A 69 15.77 10.02 -0.32
CA GLU A 69 16.69 9.94 -1.46
C GLU A 69 15.98 10.19 -2.80
N PHE A 70 14.67 9.93 -2.86
CA PHE A 70 13.84 10.24 -4.02
C PHE A 70 13.12 11.59 -3.92
N GLY A 71 13.35 12.35 -2.84
CA GLY A 71 12.68 13.62 -2.61
C GLY A 71 11.27 13.47 -2.00
N TRP A 72 10.94 12.33 -1.44
CA TRP A 72 9.64 12.08 -0.83
C TRP A 72 9.72 12.20 0.69
N ASP A 73 8.90 13.09 1.25
CA ASP A 73 8.92 13.38 2.70
C ASP A 73 8.27 12.27 3.53
N ASP A 74 7.31 11.56 2.96
CA ASP A 74 6.53 10.54 3.66
C ASP A 74 5.93 9.52 2.66
N LEU A 75 5.20 8.56 3.19
CA LEU A 75 4.54 7.55 2.36
C LEU A 75 3.47 8.12 1.43
N PRO A 76 2.60 9.06 1.85
CA PRO A 76 1.68 9.68 0.90
C PRO A 76 2.37 10.41 -0.25
N ALA A 77 3.49 11.07 -0.01
CA ALA A 77 4.28 11.71 -1.07
C ALA A 77 4.85 10.67 -2.05
N ALA A 78 5.30 9.54 -1.56
CA ALA A 78 5.74 8.42 -2.40
C ALA A 78 4.60 7.90 -3.27
N ALA A 79 3.41 7.74 -2.68
CA ALA A 79 2.23 7.30 -3.41
C ALA A 79 1.83 8.30 -4.49
N ASP A 80 1.88 9.61 -4.23
CA ASP A 80 1.65 10.64 -5.24
C ASP A 80 2.58 10.47 -6.44
N ALA A 81 3.86 10.22 -6.18
CA ALA A 81 4.85 10.07 -7.24
C ALA A 81 4.63 8.80 -8.08
N MET A 82 4.22 7.72 -7.44
CA MET A 82 4.08 6.41 -8.11
C MET A 82 2.69 6.20 -8.73
N LEU A 83 1.63 6.71 -8.10
CA LEU A 83 0.25 6.43 -8.47
C LEU A 83 -0.44 7.57 -9.20
N GLY A 84 0.15 8.76 -9.18
CA GLY A 84 -0.41 9.93 -9.85
C GLY A 84 -1.38 10.71 -8.98
N ASP A 85 -2.36 11.34 -9.60
CA ASP A 85 -3.27 12.26 -8.94
C ASP A 85 -4.14 11.58 -7.87
N ARG A 86 -4.33 12.28 -6.76
CA ARG A 86 -5.26 11.86 -5.72
C ARG A 86 -6.70 11.96 -6.19
N ILE A 87 -7.54 11.06 -5.70
CA ILE A 87 -8.99 11.10 -5.88
C ILE A 87 -9.66 11.32 -4.53
N ALA A 88 -10.92 11.73 -4.53
CA ALA A 88 -11.69 11.81 -3.30
C ALA A 88 -11.82 10.40 -2.68
N PRO A 89 -11.68 10.24 -1.36
CA PRO A 89 -11.79 8.91 -0.74
C PRO A 89 -13.08 8.16 -1.05
N LEU A 90 -14.19 8.88 -1.19
CA LEU A 90 -15.48 8.29 -1.56
C LEU A 90 -15.53 7.77 -3.00
N GLN A 91 -14.60 8.20 -3.84
CA GLN A 91 -14.48 7.73 -5.22
C GLN A 91 -13.55 6.52 -5.35
N ALA A 92 -12.90 6.12 -4.27
CA ALA A 92 -12.01 4.97 -4.31
C ALA A 92 -12.81 3.69 -4.55
N HIS A 93 -12.27 2.83 -5.40
CA HIS A 93 -12.80 1.52 -5.70
C HIS A 93 -12.02 0.46 -4.95
N ARG A 94 -12.62 -0.72 -4.79
CA ARG A 94 -11.93 -1.87 -4.24
C ARG A 94 -10.64 -2.13 -5.03
N GLY A 95 -9.53 -2.30 -4.32
CA GLY A 95 -8.20 -2.44 -4.90
C GLY A 95 -7.41 -1.14 -5.01
N ASP A 96 -8.03 0.01 -4.78
CA ASP A 96 -7.32 1.29 -4.79
C ASP A 96 -6.54 1.49 -3.49
N VAL A 97 -5.45 2.24 -3.60
CA VAL A 97 -4.63 2.63 -2.46
C VAL A 97 -5.29 3.78 -1.72
N VAL A 98 -5.29 3.72 -0.41
CA VAL A 98 -5.86 4.73 0.49
C VAL A 98 -4.87 5.08 1.59
N SER A 99 -5.10 6.19 2.27
CA SER A 99 -4.31 6.60 3.42
C SER A 99 -5.16 7.36 4.43
N ASP A 100 -4.84 7.22 5.70
CA ASP A 100 -5.39 8.06 6.78
C ASP A 100 -4.56 9.33 7.00
N GLY A 101 -3.60 9.60 6.11
CA GLY A 101 -2.66 10.72 6.21
C GLY A 101 -1.30 10.33 6.79
N SER A 102 -1.19 9.15 7.38
CA SER A 102 0.03 8.64 8.01
C SER A 102 0.48 7.33 7.38
N VAL A 103 -0.37 6.32 7.38
CA VAL A 103 -0.07 5.01 6.81
C VAL A 103 -0.79 4.81 5.48
N LEU A 104 -0.26 3.93 4.66
CA LEU A 104 -0.91 3.48 3.44
C LEU A 104 -1.71 2.22 3.70
N GLY A 105 -2.80 2.08 2.98
CA GLY A 105 -3.65 0.90 3.03
C GLY A 105 -4.32 0.63 1.69
N ILE A 106 -5.22 -0.32 1.67
CA ILE A 106 -5.96 -0.74 0.48
C ILE A 106 -7.44 -0.81 0.80
N LYS A 107 -8.26 -0.35 -0.13
CA LYS A 107 -9.71 -0.56 -0.07
C LYS A 107 -10.02 -1.99 -0.47
N ALA A 108 -10.59 -2.74 0.45
CA ALA A 108 -11.03 -4.12 0.26
C ALA A 108 -12.57 -4.20 0.24
N ALA A 109 -13.12 -5.42 0.20
CA ALA A 109 -14.57 -5.62 0.10
C ALA A 109 -15.35 -5.03 1.27
N HIS A 110 -14.79 -5.04 2.48
CA HIS A 110 -15.50 -4.65 3.70
C HIS A 110 -14.90 -3.44 4.41
N GLY A 111 -14.05 -2.69 3.75
CA GLY A 111 -13.46 -1.49 4.33
C GLY A 111 -12.06 -1.22 3.81
N CYS A 112 -11.42 -0.21 4.40
CA CYS A 112 -10.05 0.17 4.09
C CYS A 112 -9.14 -0.35 5.20
N PHE A 113 -8.06 -1.02 4.81
CA PHE A 113 -7.19 -1.71 5.76
C PHE A 113 -5.73 -1.35 5.54
N ALA A 114 -4.99 -1.25 6.64
CA ALA A 114 -3.55 -1.10 6.65
C ALA A 114 -2.93 -2.20 7.51
N PHE A 115 -1.71 -2.59 7.18
CA PHE A 115 -0.96 -3.57 7.95
C PHE A 115 -0.05 -2.82 8.93
N SER A 116 -0.30 -2.98 10.23
CA SER A 116 0.38 -2.26 11.31
C SER A 116 1.05 -3.21 12.30
N GLU A 117 1.70 -2.63 13.31
CA GLU A 117 2.27 -3.39 14.43
C GLU A 117 1.22 -4.26 15.14
N ASP A 118 -0.04 -3.86 15.11
CA ASP A 118 -1.17 -4.60 15.69
C ASP A 118 -1.81 -5.56 14.68
N GLY A 119 -1.16 -5.79 13.54
CA GLY A 119 -1.69 -6.60 12.46
C GLY A 119 -2.51 -5.79 11.47
N MET A 120 -3.45 -6.46 10.79
CA MET A 120 -4.35 -5.80 9.86
C MET A 120 -5.38 -4.97 10.61
N VAL A 121 -5.40 -3.67 10.37
CA VAL A 121 -6.29 -2.73 11.05
C VAL A 121 -7.14 -1.97 10.03
N GLN A 122 -8.37 -1.65 10.41
CA GLN A 122 -9.23 -0.81 9.60
C GLN A 122 -8.85 0.66 9.77
N ILE A 123 -8.79 1.40 8.67
CA ILE A 123 -8.47 2.83 8.68
C ILE A 123 -9.61 3.63 8.04
N ALA A 124 -9.74 4.90 8.47
CA ALA A 124 -10.65 5.86 7.86
C ALA A 124 -9.84 6.68 6.83
N PRO A 125 -10.05 6.49 5.53
CA PRO A 125 -9.23 7.16 4.54
C PRO A 125 -9.57 8.65 4.44
N VAL A 126 -8.52 9.48 4.34
CA VAL A 126 -8.61 10.91 4.02
C VAL A 126 -7.96 11.21 2.67
N ILE A 127 -7.17 10.27 2.14
CA ILE A 127 -6.52 10.35 0.84
C ILE A 127 -6.76 9.05 0.10
N ALA A 128 -6.89 9.12 -1.22
CA ALA A 128 -6.98 7.94 -2.09
C ALA A 128 -6.32 8.22 -3.44
N TRP A 129 -5.96 7.13 -4.13
CA TRP A 129 -5.36 7.20 -5.47
C TRP A 129 -6.03 6.28 -6.49
#